data_6fececa631f29322e71b4971ba72c03b
#
_entry.id   6fececa631f29322e71b4971ba72c03b
#
_cell.length_a   1.000
_cell.length_b   1.000
_cell.length_c   1.000
_cell.angle_alpha   90.00
_cell.angle_beta   90.00
_cell.angle_gamma   90.00
#
_symmetry.space_group_name_H-M   'P 1'
#
loop_
_entity.id
_entity.type
_entity.pdbx_description
1 polymer ?
#
loop_
_entity_poly.entity_id
_entity_poly.type
_entity_poly.pdbx_seq_one_letter_code
_entity_poly.pdbx_strand_id
1 'polypeptide(L)'
;MGFYIFSPFFYINFLIEITGDDLMTTKKEKNKLFSMFITFLKIGLFTFGGGYAMIPLMEKEIVDNNKWLEKEKFTETVSLTQTIPGSVSVNLSILLGYNIEGIIGSIVSAIGVILPSFVIILLIALALTNLGELALLEKAFNGIRPAVAAFILYAAFSLSKSIKWSTVLFLVFLISFLLTTIFSVNPIYIIAGAFIIGSLSNRIKNKDK
;
A
#
# COMPACT_ATOMS: atom_id res chain seq x y z
N MET A 1 -25.24 -10.77 1.27
CA MET A 1 -24.21 -11.31 2.17
C MET A 1 -22.97 -10.43 2.01
N GLY A 2 -22.88 -9.30 2.66
CA GLY A 2 -21.82 -8.31 2.39
C GLY A 2 -21.95 -7.00 3.15
N PHE A 3 -22.15 -7.03 4.49
CA PHE A 3 -22.20 -5.79 5.28
C PHE A 3 -21.58 -5.92 6.68
N TYR A 4 -20.78 -6.96 6.94
CA TYR A 4 -20.19 -7.19 8.27
C TYR A 4 -18.73 -6.79 8.42
N ILE A 5 -18.10 -6.20 7.40
CA ILE A 5 -16.65 -5.93 7.42
C ILE A 5 -16.30 -4.56 8.04
N PHE A 6 -17.29 -3.70 8.31
CA PHE A 6 -17.07 -2.36 8.90
C PHE A 6 -17.54 -2.26 10.36
N SER A 7 -17.65 -3.37 11.08
CA SER A 7 -18.03 -3.33 12.50
C SER A 7 -16.80 -2.98 13.36
N PRO A 8 -16.91 -1.97 14.24
CA PRO A 8 -15.90 -1.72 15.27
C PRO A 8 -15.64 -2.95 16.14
N PHE A 9 -16.55 -3.90 16.14
CA PHE A 9 -16.42 -5.21 16.82
C PHE A 9 -15.32 -6.10 16.21
N PHE A 10 -15.06 -6.02 14.91
CA PHE A 10 -13.94 -6.73 14.27
C PHE A 10 -12.59 -6.17 14.71
N TYR A 11 -12.49 -4.83 14.82
CA TYR A 11 -11.29 -4.18 15.35
C TYR A 11 -11.06 -4.49 16.84
N ILE A 12 -12.11 -4.55 17.63
CA ILE A 12 -12.03 -4.86 19.08
C ILE A 12 -11.66 -6.33 19.29
N ASN A 13 -12.27 -7.27 18.57
CA ASN A 13 -11.90 -8.68 18.64
C ASN A 13 -10.47 -8.95 18.13
N PHE A 14 -10.06 -8.28 17.05
CA PHE A 14 -8.69 -8.32 16.55
C PHE A 14 -7.70 -7.76 17.59
N LEU A 15 -8.06 -6.66 18.29
CA LEU A 15 -7.24 -6.11 19.37
C LEU A 15 -7.23 -7.00 20.61
N ILE A 16 -8.33 -7.69 20.94
CA ILE A 16 -8.42 -8.61 22.10
C ILE A 16 -7.61 -9.89 21.82
N GLU A 17 -7.67 -10.43 20.61
CA GLU A 17 -6.85 -11.57 20.20
C GLU A 17 -5.35 -11.23 20.19
N ILE A 18 -5.02 -9.96 19.89
CA ILE A 18 -3.67 -9.41 19.99
C ILE A 18 -3.16 -9.31 21.44
N THR A 19 -4.04 -9.09 22.42
CA THR A 19 -3.62 -8.79 23.81
C THR A 19 -3.40 -10.05 24.66
N GLY A 20 -3.69 -11.23 24.12
CA GLY A 20 -3.77 -12.50 24.88
C GLY A 20 -2.52 -13.37 24.92
N ASP A 21 -1.48 -13.15 24.09
CA ASP A 21 -0.33 -14.06 24.07
C ASP A 21 1.03 -13.36 24.08
N ASP A 22 1.75 -13.66 25.16
CA ASP A 22 3.20 -13.71 25.34
C ASP A 22 4.08 -12.46 25.34
N LEU A 23 4.31 -11.98 26.55
CA LEU A 23 5.40 -11.09 26.98
C LEU A 23 6.68 -11.84 27.42
N MET A 24 7.08 -12.92 26.79
CA MET A 24 8.31 -13.64 27.16
C MET A 24 9.24 -13.87 25.96
N THR A 25 10.16 -12.96 25.71
CA THR A 25 11.17 -13.09 24.67
C THR A 25 12.49 -13.65 25.20
N THR A 26 12.93 -14.79 24.67
CA THR A 26 14.26 -15.36 24.93
C THR A 26 15.35 -14.70 24.07
N LYS A 27 16.62 -14.90 24.42
CA LYS A 27 17.79 -14.31 23.71
C LYS A 27 17.83 -14.65 22.21
N LYS A 28 17.20 -15.75 21.79
CA LYS A 28 17.09 -16.18 20.38
C LYS A 28 16.13 -15.29 19.58
N GLU A 29 15.10 -14.75 20.22
CA GLU A 29 14.09 -13.87 19.63
C GLU A 29 14.64 -12.47 19.39
N LYS A 30 15.55 -11.94 20.25
CA LYS A 30 16.20 -10.65 20.01
C LYS A 30 16.99 -10.61 18.71
N ASN A 31 17.66 -11.71 18.33
CA ASN A 31 18.35 -11.81 17.05
C ASN A 31 17.37 -11.84 15.87
N LYS A 32 16.19 -12.46 16.04
CA LYS A 32 15.16 -12.53 15.01
C LYS A 32 14.50 -11.17 14.78
N LEU A 33 14.14 -10.46 15.85
CA LEU A 33 13.59 -9.10 15.76
C LEU A 33 14.55 -8.11 15.09
N PHE A 34 15.85 -8.19 15.41
CA PHE A 34 16.85 -7.37 14.74
C PHE A 34 16.99 -7.71 13.26
N SER A 35 16.99 -9.00 12.92
CA SER A 35 16.98 -9.45 11.52
C SER A 35 15.73 -8.96 10.78
N MET A 36 14.55 -9.04 11.42
CA MET A 36 13.31 -8.47 10.88
C MET A 36 13.44 -6.97 10.62
N PHE A 37 13.92 -6.21 11.60
CA PHE A 37 14.12 -4.77 11.45
C PHE A 37 14.98 -4.45 10.22
N ILE A 38 16.13 -5.10 10.07
CA ILE A 38 17.04 -4.89 8.92
C ILE A 38 16.40 -5.30 7.60
N THR A 39 15.64 -6.40 7.58
CA THR A 39 14.93 -6.84 6.39
C THR A 39 13.86 -5.83 5.96
N PHE A 40 13.01 -5.38 6.88
CA PHE A 40 11.99 -4.37 6.58
C PHE A 40 12.60 -2.99 6.26
N LEU A 41 13.73 -2.65 6.87
CA LEU A 41 14.48 -1.44 6.54
C LEU A 41 15.03 -1.49 5.10
N LYS A 42 15.59 -2.63 4.67
CA LYS A 42 16.00 -2.83 3.27
C LYS A 42 14.81 -2.70 2.33
N ILE A 43 13.69 -3.36 2.65
CA ILE A 43 12.47 -3.28 1.86
C ILE A 43 12.01 -1.82 1.73
N GLY A 44 11.98 -1.06 2.83
CA GLY A 44 11.61 0.35 2.82
C GLY A 44 12.56 1.24 2.00
N LEU A 45 13.88 0.94 2.01
CA LEU A 45 14.89 1.66 1.23
C LEU A 45 14.78 1.43 -0.29
N PHE A 46 14.56 0.18 -0.69
CA PHE A 46 14.62 -0.21 -2.11
C PHE A 46 13.27 -0.19 -2.81
N THR A 47 12.22 0.24 -2.13
CA THR A 47 10.90 0.28 -2.75
C THR A 47 10.62 1.60 -3.43
N PHE A 48 10.61 1.54 -4.74
CA PHE A 48 10.15 2.61 -5.60
C PHE A 48 8.86 2.15 -6.32
N GLY A 49 7.86 3.04 -6.40
CA GLY A 49 6.66 2.77 -7.21
C GLY A 49 5.39 2.39 -6.45
N GLY A 50 5.39 2.39 -5.11
CA GLY A 50 4.18 2.22 -4.29
C GLY A 50 4.01 0.83 -3.67
N GLY A 51 3.01 0.69 -2.79
CA GLY A 51 2.84 -0.45 -1.91
C GLY A 51 2.70 -1.81 -2.60
N TYR A 52 2.09 -1.86 -3.78
CA TYR A 52 1.97 -3.11 -4.55
C TYR A 52 3.30 -3.58 -5.16
N ALA A 53 4.19 -2.65 -5.51
CA ALA A 53 5.51 -2.99 -6.04
C ALA A 53 6.41 -3.65 -4.99
N MET A 54 6.11 -3.48 -3.70
CA MET A 54 6.85 -4.11 -2.60
C MET A 54 6.51 -5.58 -2.40
N ILE A 55 5.32 -6.03 -2.80
CA ILE A 55 4.82 -7.38 -2.50
C ILE A 55 5.80 -8.47 -2.97
N PRO A 56 6.31 -8.47 -4.22
CA PRO A 56 7.28 -9.47 -4.66
C PRO A 56 8.60 -9.43 -3.88
N LEU A 57 9.06 -8.24 -3.47
CA LEU A 57 10.27 -8.09 -2.68
C LEU A 57 10.07 -8.63 -1.25
N MET A 58 8.92 -8.35 -0.65
CA MET A 58 8.55 -8.89 0.66
C MET A 58 8.42 -10.41 0.61
N GLU A 59 7.78 -10.97 -0.43
CA GLU A 59 7.68 -12.42 -0.62
C GLU A 59 9.07 -13.05 -0.66
N LYS A 60 9.95 -12.52 -1.50
CA LYS A 60 11.31 -13.02 -1.63
C LYS A 60 12.09 -12.98 -0.31
N GLU A 61 11.99 -11.87 0.45
CA GLU A 61 12.73 -11.74 1.72
C GLU A 61 12.13 -12.60 2.83
N ILE A 62 10.81 -12.70 2.94
CA ILE A 62 10.13 -13.32 4.07
C ILE A 62 9.92 -14.82 3.85
N VAL A 63 9.55 -15.23 2.62
CA VAL A 63 9.25 -16.62 2.28
C VAL A 63 10.52 -17.35 1.80
N ASP A 64 11.21 -16.79 0.79
CA ASP A 64 12.30 -17.50 0.14
C ASP A 64 13.61 -17.42 0.92
N ASN A 65 14.03 -16.22 1.32
CA ASN A 65 15.34 -15.99 1.95
C ASN A 65 15.34 -16.37 3.41
N ASN A 66 14.41 -15.79 4.21
CA ASN A 66 14.39 -15.97 5.66
C ASN A 66 13.50 -17.13 6.12
N LYS A 67 12.57 -17.59 5.28
CA LYS A 67 11.64 -18.70 5.59
C LYS A 67 10.86 -18.46 6.89
N TRP A 68 10.47 -17.21 7.15
CA TRP A 68 9.71 -16.85 8.34
C TRP A 68 8.24 -17.20 8.23
N LEU A 69 7.70 -17.22 6.99
CA LEU A 69 6.31 -17.59 6.70
C LEU A 69 6.25 -18.51 5.49
N GLU A 70 5.24 -19.38 5.47
CA GLU A 70 4.87 -20.15 4.30
C GLU A 70 4.21 -19.25 3.24
N LYS A 71 4.32 -19.64 1.98
CA LYS A 71 3.80 -18.88 0.85
C LYS A 71 2.29 -18.67 0.92
N GLU A 72 1.56 -19.68 1.38
CA GLU A 72 0.12 -19.65 1.57
C GLU A 72 -0.27 -18.58 2.58
N LYS A 73 0.43 -18.54 3.73
CA LYS A 73 0.17 -17.55 4.79
C LYS A 73 0.55 -16.13 4.35
N PHE A 74 1.63 -15.98 3.60
CA PHE A 74 2.00 -14.71 2.99
C PHE A 74 0.89 -14.20 2.06
N THR A 75 0.38 -15.05 1.15
CA THR A 75 -0.67 -14.68 0.19
C THR A 75 -1.99 -14.33 0.87
N GLU A 76 -2.35 -15.05 1.93
CA GLU A 76 -3.51 -14.72 2.77
C GLU A 76 -3.34 -13.33 3.40
N THR A 77 -2.17 -13.04 3.97
CA THR A 77 -1.86 -11.75 4.59
C THR A 77 -1.92 -10.60 3.59
N VAL A 78 -1.41 -10.80 2.37
CA VAL A 78 -1.53 -9.81 1.28
C VAL A 78 -3.00 -9.53 0.96
N SER A 79 -3.83 -10.57 0.88
CA SER A 79 -5.26 -10.42 0.58
C SER A 79 -6.00 -9.65 1.68
N LEU A 80 -5.70 -9.93 2.95
CA LEU A 80 -6.24 -9.20 4.09
C LEU A 80 -5.83 -7.73 4.09
N THR A 81 -4.57 -7.45 3.75
CA THR A 81 -4.05 -6.07 3.69
C THR A 81 -4.84 -5.18 2.73
N GLN A 82 -5.35 -5.74 1.63
CA GLN A 82 -6.12 -4.99 0.63
C GLN A 82 -7.48 -4.52 1.15
N THR A 83 -7.99 -5.09 2.24
CA THR A 83 -9.25 -4.69 2.86
C THR A 83 -9.08 -3.54 3.85
N ILE A 84 -7.84 -3.25 4.26
CA ILE A 84 -7.53 -2.24 5.27
C ILE A 84 -7.21 -0.91 4.58
N PRO A 85 -7.94 0.17 4.88
CA PRO A 85 -7.63 1.47 4.31
C PRO A 85 -6.28 1.99 4.79
N GLY A 86 -5.51 2.61 3.89
CA GLY A 86 -4.20 3.18 4.21
C GLY A 86 -3.08 2.72 3.27
N SER A 87 -1.83 2.89 3.70
CA SER A 87 -0.67 2.45 2.93
C SER A 87 -0.56 0.93 2.91
N VAL A 88 -0.71 0.32 1.75
CA VAL A 88 -0.59 -1.15 1.56
C VAL A 88 0.74 -1.66 2.10
N SER A 89 1.84 -0.96 1.86
CA SER A 89 3.18 -1.37 2.33
C SER A 89 3.30 -1.40 3.85
N VAL A 90 2.78 -0.37 4.53
CA VAL A 90 2.82 -0.29 5.99
C VAL A 90 1.88 -1.32 6.61
N ASN A 91 0.63 -1.41 6.11
CA ASN A 91 -0.34 -2.39 6.59
C ASN A 91 0.17 -3.83 6.42
N LEU A 92 0.76 -4.13 5.25
CA LEU A 92 1.32 -5.45 4.99
C LEU A 92 2.52 -5.74 5.91
N SER A 93 3.40 -4.77 6.15
CA SER A 93 4.53 -4.92 7.07
C SER A 93 4.06 -5.22 8.49
N ILE A 94 3.03 -4.52 8.96
CA ILE A 94 2.42 -4.75 10.29
C ILE A 94 1.87 -6.17 10.40
N LEU A 95 1.06 -6.61 9.42
CA LEU A 95 0.45 -7.93 9.46
C LEU A 95 1.47 -9.06 9.31
N LEU A 96 2.48 -8.89 8.44
CA LEU A 96 3.57 -9.85 8.31
C LEU A 96 4.40 -9.92 9.59
N GLY A 97 4.73 -8.76 10.17
CA GLY A 97 5.42 -8.69 11.44
C GLY A 97 4.66 -9.39 12.58
N TYR A 98 3.33 -9.21 12.60
CA TYR A 98 2.47 -9.90 13.54
C TYR A 98 2.49 -11.42 13.37
N ASN A 99 2.40 -11.90 12.15
CA ASN A 99 2.45 -13.33 11.86
C ASN A 99 3.82 -13.97 12.19
N ILE A 100 4.90 -13.18 12.27
CA ILE A 100 6.26 -13.68 12.54
C ILE A 100 6.60 -13.65 14.04
N GLU A 101 6.32 -12.54 14.73
CA GLU A 101 6.70 -12.29 16.14
C GLU A 101 5.65 -11.47 16.90
N GLY A 102 4.38 -11.67 16.62
CA GLY A 102 3.28 -11.04 17.34
C GLY A 102 3.33 -9.50 17.32
N ILE A 103 2.89 -8.87 18.40
CA ILE A 103 2.77 -7.40 18.51
C ILE A 103 4.14 -6.72 18.35
N ILE A 104 5.18 -7.27 18.97
CA ILE A 104 6.53 -6.70 18.87
C ILE A 104 7.04 -6.77 17.44
N GLY A 105 6.78 -7.88 16.74
CA GLY A 105 7.07 -8.02 15.32
C GLY A 105 6.36 -6.98 14.46
N SER A 106 5.09 -6.68 14.74
CA SER A 106 4.33 -5.62 14.06
C SER A 106 4.98 -4.24 14.20
N ILE A 107 5.39 -3.88 15.40
CA ILE A 107 6.01 -2.59 15.68
C ILE A 107 7.37 -2.48 14.99
N VAL A 108 8.20 -3.52 15.10
CA VAL A 108 9.54 -3.56 14.51
C VAL A 108 9.49 -3.48 12.99
N SER A 109 8.58 -4.20 12.36
CA SER A 109 8.43 -4.20 10.89
C SER A 109 7.87 -2.87 10.38
N ALA A 110 6.90 -2.28 11.08
CA ALA A 110 6.35 -0.97 10.74
C ALA A 110 7.42 0.13 10.80
N ILE A 111 8.18 0.18 11.90
CA ILE A 111 9.27 1.13 12.06
C ILE A 111 10.34 0.89 10.98
N GLY A 112 10.71 -0.37 10.73
CA GLY A 112 11.68 -0.74 9.71
C GLY A 112 11.32 -0.21 8.33
N VAL A 113 10.08 -0.36 7.89
CA VAL A 113 9.64 0.06 6.55
C VAL A 113 9.47 1.58 6.41
N ILE A 114 9.07 2.26 7.49
CA ILE A 114 8.81 3.72 7.47
C ILE A 114 10.10 4.52 7.64
N LEU A 115 11.01 4.05 8.49
CA LEU A 115 12.18 4.80 8.94
C LEU A 115 13.09 5.30 7.79
N PRO A 116 13.41 4.52 6.75
CA PRO A 116 14.25 5.00 5.65
C PRO A 116 13.64 6.21 4.94
N SER A 117 12.37 6.14 4.58
CA SER A 117 11.68 7.23 3.91
C SER A 117 11.61 8.48 4.79
N PHE A 118 11.31 8.30 6.08
CA PHE A 118 11.28 9.39 7.05
C PHE A 118 12.64 10.09 7.16
N VAL A 119 13.72 9.33 7.32
CA VAL A 119 15.08 9.88 7.45
C VAL A 119 15.50 10.59 6.16
N ILE A 120 15.26 10.00 4.99
CA ILE A 120 15.62 10.61 3.71
C ILE A 120 14.87 11.93 3.51
N ILE A 121 13.56 11.96 3.76
CA ILE A 121 12.76 13.19 3.62
C ILE A 121 13.23 14.26 4.61
N LEU A 122 13.53 13.88 5.86
CA LEU A 122 14.04 14.80 6.86
C LEU A 122 15.39 15.39 6.46
N LEU A 123 16.33 14.56 5.99
CA LEU A 123 17.64 15.02 5.54
C LEU A 123 17.53 15.97 4.33
N ILE A 124 16.66 15.64 3.37
CA ILE A 124 16.39 16.51 2.23
C ILE A 124 15.79 17.84 2.72
N ALA A 125 14.81 17.82 3.60
CA ALA A 125 14.20 19.04 4.14
C ALA A 125 15.22 19.93 4.86
N LEU A 126 16.08 19.36 5.69
CA LEU A 126 17.16 20.07 6.37
C LEU A 126 18.21 20.63 5.41
N ALA A 127 18.56 19.87 4.37
CA ALA A 127 19.48 20.33 3.33
C ALA A 127 18.88 21.53 2.56
N LEU A 128 17.60 21.49 2.25
CA LEU A 128 16.89 22.57 1.55
C LEU A 128 16.84 23.88 2.35
N THR A 129 16.67 23.80 3.68
CA THR A 129 16.65 24.99 4.53
C THR A 129 18.01 25.67 4.64
N ASN A 130 19.09 24.90 4.49
CA ASN A 130 20.46 25.41 4.68
C ASN A 130 21.17 25.83 3.37
N LEU A 131 20.76 25.28 2.22
CA LEU A 131 21.52 25.49 0.97
C LEU A 131 21.17 26.78 0.22
N GLY A 132 20.15 27.56 0.61
CA GLY A 132 19.86 28.90 0.05
C GLY A 132 19.76 29.03 -1.47
N GLU A 133 20.25 28.05 -2.23
CA GLU A 133 20.31 28.06 -3.70
C GLU A 133 19.08 27.39 -4.31
N LEU A 134 18.05 28.19 -4.54
CA LEU A 134 16.83 27.80 -5.28
C LEU A 134 17.13 27.17 -6.66
N ALA A 135 18.25 27.56 -7.30
CA ALA A 135 18.62 27.10 -8.64
C ALA A 135 18.99 25.58 -8.69
N LEU A 136 19.63 25.04 -7.66
CA LEU A 136 19.96 23.60 -7.60
C LEU A 136 18.71 22.75 -7.39
N LEU A 137 17.81 23.25 -6.56
CA LEU A 137 16.51 22.65 -6.31
C LEU A 137 15.64 22.59 -7.56
N GLU A 138 15.57 23.70 -8.28
CA GLU A 138 14.80 23.79 -9.52
C GLU A 138 15.30 22.78 -10.56
N LYS A 139 16.62 22.64 -10.71
CA LYS A 139 17.22 21.61 -11.58
C LYS A 139 16.87 20.18 -11.13
N ALA A 140 16.93 19.90 -9.83
CA ALA A 140 16.56 18.58 -9.28
C ALA A 140 15.08 18.28 -9.53
N PHE A 141 14.18 19.22 -9.26
CA PHE A 141 12.75 19.06 -9.53
C PHE A 141 12.43 18.91 -11.02
N ASN A 142 13.14 19.59 -11.89
CA ASN A 142 12.99 19.46 -13.34
C ASN A 142 13.37 18.05 -13.84
N GLY A 143 14.28 17.36 -13.14
CA GLY A 143 14.59 15.95 -13.41
C GLY A 143 13.57 14.97 -12.81
N ILE A 144 13.08 15.25 -11.61
CA ILE A 144 12.16 14.34 -10.87
C ILE A 144 10.75 14.38 -11.49
N ARG A 145 10.23 15.54 -11.87
CA ARG A 145 8.86 15.69 -12.41
C ARG A 145 8.55 14.74 -13.57
N PRO A 146 9.37 14.64 -14.64
CA PRO A 146 9.09 13.69 -15.72
C PRO A 146 9.19 12.22 -15.28
N ALA A 147 10.08 11.89 -14.34
CA ALA A 147 10.18 10.55 -13.80
C ALA A 147 8.91 10.14 -13.03
N VAL A 148 8.40 11.04 -12.18
CA VAL A 148 7.12 10.81 -11.46
C VAL A 148 5.97 10.67 -12.45
N ALA A 149 5.88 11.49 -13.48
CA ALA A 149 4.86 11.37 -14.52
C ALA A 149 4.95 10.02 -15.25
N ALA A 150 6.16 9.54 -15.56
CA ALA A 150 6.37 8.24 -16.18
C ALA A 150 5.93 7.09 -15.26
N PHE A 151 6.19 7.17 -13.94
CA PHE A 151 5.71 6.16 -12.97
C PHE A 151 4.19 6.14 -12.86
N ILE A 152 3.53 7.30 -12.85
CA ILE A 152 2.06 7.38 -12.83
C ILE A 152 1.47 6.75 -14.09
N LEU A 153 2.03 7.07 -15.26
CA LEU A 153 1.60 6.47 -16.52
C LEU A 153 1.83 4.96 -16.55
N TYR A 154 2.97 4.49 -16.06
CA TYR A 154 3.25 3.05 -15.95
C TYR A 154 2.27 2.35 -15.01
N ALA A 155 1.97 2.94 -13.87
CA ALA A 155 0.98 2.40 -12.93
C ALA A 155 -0.42 2.33 -13.56
N ALA A 156 -0.86 3.40 -14.24
CA ALA A 156 -2.12 3.41 -14.96
C ALA A 156 -2.19 2.32 -16.05
N PHE A 157 -1.11 2.16 -16.81
CA PHE A 157 -1.00 1.13 -17.83
C PHE A 157 -1.01 -0.29 -17.24
N SER A 158 -0.28 -0.50 -16.13
CA SER A 158 -0.26 -1.79 -15.43
C SER A 158 -1.63 -2.16 -14.87
N LEU A 159 -2.33 -1.21 -14.24
CA LEU A 159 -3.68 -1.42 -13.74
C LEU A 159 -4.68 -1.67 -14.88
N SER A 160 -4.54 -0.99 -16.01
CA SER A 160 -5.43 -1.16 -17.16
C SER A 160 -5.42 -2.58 -17.72
N LYS A 161 -4.29 -3.30 -17.61
CA LYS A 161 -4.18 -4.71 -18.03
C LYS A 161 -5.00 -5.67 -17.18
N SER A 162 -5.27 -5.31 -15.93
CA SER A 162 -6.05 -6.15 -15.00
C SER A 162 -7.55 -6.00 -15.20
N ILE A 163 -7.98 -5.01 -15.98
CA ILE A 163 -9.39 -4.66 -16.19
C ILE A 163 -9.90 -5.32 -17.47
N LYS A 164 -11.01 -6.03 -17.39
CA LYS A 164 -11.73 -6.50 -18.58
C LYS A 164 -12.47 -5.32 -19.19
N TRP A 165 -11.89 -4.70 -20.21
CA TRP A 165 -12.46 -3.55 -20.87
C TRP A 165 -13.78 -3.90 -21.55
N SER A 166 -14.82 -3.12 -21.29
CA SER A 166 -16.08 -3.12 -22.01
C SER A 166 -16.32 -1.72 -22.58
N THR A 167 -17.16 -1.60 -23.59
CA THR A 167 -17.52 -0.31 -24.22
C THR A 167 -18.03 0.69 -23.18
N VAL A 168 -18.81 0.23 -22.19
CA VAL A 168 -19.34 1.06 -21.12
C VAL A 168 -18.22 1.56 -20.22
N LEU A 169 -17.27 0.69 -19.82
CA LEU A 169 -16.12 1.06 -18.98
C LEU A 169 -15.21 2.06 -19.69
N PHE A 170 -15.00 1.89 -20.99
CA PHE A 170 -14.21 2.84 -21.77
C PHE A 170 -14.89 4.22 -21.86
N LEU A 171 -16.20 4.27 -22.05
CA LEU A 171 -16.96 5.53 -22.04
C LEU A 171 -16.92 6.21 -20.67
N VAL A 172 -17.11 5.46 -19.59
CA VAL A 172 -17.01 5.99 -18.22
C VAL A 172 -15.60 6.54 -17.96
N PHE A 173 -14.57 5.84 -18.37
CA PHE A 173 -13.18 6.32 -18.28
C PHE A 173 -12.97 7.64 -19.05
N LEU A 174 -13.42 7.70 -20.31
CA LEU A 174 -13.26 8.88 -21.16
C LEU A 174 -14.01 10.09 -20.58
N ILE A 175 -15.24 9.90 -20.15
CA ILE A 175 -16.05 10.96 -19.55
C ILE A 175 -15.42 11.44 -18.24
N SER A 176 -15.00 10.53 -17.37
CA SER A 176 -14.33 10.86 -16.11
C SER A 176 -13.03 11.65 -16.34
N PHE A 177 -12.24 11.24 -17.32
CA PHE A 177 -11.02 11.94 -17.71
C PHE A 177 -11.28 13.36 -18.18
N LEU A 178 -12.27 13.55 -19.07
CA LEU A 178 -12.66 14.86 -19.58
C LEU A 178 -13.21 15.76 -18.46
N LEU A 179 -14.08 15.24 -17.60
CA LEU A 179 -14.63 16.00 -16.46
C LEU A 179 -13.54 16.45 -15.49
N THR A 180 -12.56 15.61 -15.22
CA THR A 180 -11.45 15.96 -14.32
C THR A 180 -10.52 16.98 -14.97
N THR A 181 -10.18 16.80 -16.26
CA THR A 181 -9.15 17.60 -16.92
C THR A 181 -9.67 18.96 -17.40
N ILE A 182 -10.88 19.01 -17.97
CA ILE A 182 -11.45 20.22 -18.56
C ILE A 182 -12.26 21.01 -17.52
N PHE A 183 -13.11 20.31 -16.77
CA PHE A 183 -14.04 20.96 -15.85
C PHE A 183 -13.53 21.03 -14.40
N SER A 184 -12.33 20.47 -14.11
CA SER A 184 -11.74 20.45 -12.77
C SER A 184 -12.70 19.94 -11.67
N VAL A 185 -13.61 19.01 -12.04
CA VAL A 185 -14.58 18.43 -11.13
C VAL A 185 -13.86 17.59 -10.09
N ASN A 186 -14.23 17.75 -8.83
CA ASN A 186 -13.64 16.98 -7.73
C ASN A 186 -13.86 15.47 -7.98
N PRO A 187 -12.81 14.64 -7.94
CA PRO A 187 -12.88 13.20 -8.19
C PRO A 187 -13.93 12.46 -7.35
N ILE A 188 -14.27 12.96 -6.17
CA ILE A 188 -15.29 12.36 -5.29
C ILE A 188 -16.65 12.26 -5.99
N TYR A 189 -17.07 13.33 -6.68
CA TYR A 189 -18.36 13.34 -7.41
C TYR A 189 -18.34 12.39 -8.60
N ILE A 190 -17.18 12.27 -9.25
CA ILE A 190 -17.00 11.36 -10.40
C ILE A 190 -17.10 9.91 -9.93
N ILE A 191 -16.45 9.57 -8.80
CA ILE A 191 -16.52 8.23 -8.20
C ILE A 191 -17.94 7.89 -7.78
N ALA A 192 -18.64 8.82 -7.11
CA ALA A 192 -20.03 8.62 -6.71
C ALA A 192 -20.94 8.40 -7.92
N GLY A 193 -20.80 9.21 -8.98
CA GLY A 193 -21.54 9.08 -10.23
C GLY A 193 -21.27 7.74 -10.94
N ALA A 194 -20.01 7.35 -11.05
CA ALA A 194 -19.61 6.08 -11.64
C ALA A 194 -20.15 4.87 -10.86
N PHE A 195 -20.19 4.95 -9.55
CA PHE A 195 -20.78 3.92 -8.67
C PHE A 195 -22.29 3.77 -8.92
N ILE A 196 -23.02 4.88 -9.04
CA ILE A 196 -24.47 4.87 -9.32
C ILE A 196 -24.73 4.26 -10.69
N ILE A 197 -24.01 4.70 -11.74
CA ILE A 197 -24.15 4.19 -13.11
C ILE A 197 -23.83 2.69 -13.18
N GLY A 198 -22.74 2.26 -12.53
CA GLY A 198 -22.33 0.86 -12.48
C GLY A 198 -23.36 -0.03 -11.78
N SER A 199 -23.91 0.46 -10.66
CA SER A 199 -24.95 -0.26 -9.89
C SER A 199 -26.25 -0.41 -10.68
N LEU A 200 -26.68 0.64 -11.38
CA LEU A 200 -27.88 0.60 -12.25
C LEU A 200 -27.68 -0.33 -13.45
N SER A 201 -26.54 -0.26 -14.11
CA SER A 201 -26.21 -1.12 -15.26
C SER A 201 -26.22 -2.61 -14.89
N ASN A 202 -25.73 -2.94 -13.70
CA ASN A 202 -25.72 -4.33 -13.22
C ASN A 202 -27.11 -4.85 -12.83
N ARG A 203 -28.01 -3.98 -12.36
CA ARG A 203 -29.43 -4.34 -12.10
C ARG A 203 -30.20 -4.63 -13.38
N ILE A 204 -29.92 -3.88 -14.45
CA ILE A 204 -30.59 -4.07 -15.74
C ILE A 204 -30.14 -5.41 -16.34
N LYS A 205 -28.85 -5.71 -16.30
CA LYS A 205 -28.29 -6.96 -16.87
C LYS A 205 -28.72 -8.23 -16.12
N ASN A 206 -29.08 -8.13 -14.85
CA ASN A 206 -29.60 -9.26 -14.07
C ASN A 206 -31.12 -9.46 -14.19
N LYS A 207 -31.85 -8.55 -14.84
CA LYS A 207 -33.29 -8.70 -15.10
C LYS A 207 -33.60 -9.49 -16.39
N ASP A 208 -32.58 -9.59 -17.26
CA ASP A 208 -32.68 -10.28 -18.55
C ASP A 208 -32.10 -11.71 -18.52
N LYS A 209 -31.83 -12.24 -17.35
CA LYS A 209 -31.50 -13.65 -17.09
C LYS A 209 -32.57 -14.30 -16.21
#